data_34a782bae05bb6197977f4759dd6abde
#
_entry.id   34a782bae05bb6197977f4759dd6abde
#
_cell.length_a   1.000
_cell.length_b   1.000
_cell.length_c   1.000
_cell.angle_alpha   90.00
_cell.angle_beta   90.00
_cell.angle_gamma   90.00
#
_symmetry.space_group_name_H-M   'P 1'
#
loop_
_entity.id
_entity.type
_entity.pdbx_description
1 polymer ?
#
loop_
_entity_poly.entity_id
_entity_poly.type
_entity_poly.pdbx_seq_one_letter_code
_entity_poly.pdbx_strand_id
1 'polypeptide(L)'
;MTDNQLDYVAPLTCRKCARLADFIDSHREQKPDWHNNPVPSFGPVTASILILGLAPGLRGANATGRPFTGDFAGKVLYDALIKTGLASGTYQATANDGLRLNNVRISNAVRCVPPQNKPNAA
;
A
#
# COMPACT_ATOMS: atom_id res chain seq x y z
N MET A 1 -18.82 -1.96 -7.80
CA MET A 1 -18.31 -1.71 -6.46
C MET A 1 -19.44 -1.27 -5.56
N THR A 2 -19.47 -1.78 -4.38
CA THR A 2 -20.43 -1.37 -3.38
C THR A 2 -19.82 -0.31 -2.47
N ASP A 3 -20.67 0.45 -1.79
CA ASP A 3 -20.20 1.47 -0.85
C ASP A 3 -19.36 0.88 0.29
N ASN A 4 -19.55 -0.42 0.59
CA ASN A 4 -18.79 -1.12 1.63
C ASN A 4 -17.29 -1.14 1.36
N GLN A 5 -16.86 -1.07 0.11
CA GLN A 5 -15.43 -1.03 -0.21
C GLN A 5 -14.78 0.27 0.22
N LEU A 6 -15.52 1.37 0.16
CA LEU A 6 -15.01 2.69 0.55
C LEU A 6 -14.79 2.80 2.06
N ASP A 7 -15.55 2.05 2.85
CA ASP A 7 -15.45 2.08 4.30
C ASP A 7 -14.14 1.50 4.82
N TYR A 8 -13.45 0.71 3.99
CA TYR A 8 -12.19 0.06 4.37
C TYR A 8 -10.96 0.79 3.85
N VAL A 9 -11.13 1.94 3.25
CA VAL A 9 -10.02 2.70 2.65
C VAL A 9 -10.00 4.09 3.26
N ALA A 10 -8.83 4.50 3.77
CA ALA A 10 -8.65 5.85 4.24
C ALA A 10 -8.75 6.82 3.04
N PRO A 11 -9.53 7.90 3.15
CA PRO A 11 -9.59 8.87 2.07
C PRO A 11 -8.22 9.54 1.86
N LEU A 12 -7.93 9.93 0.62
CA LEU A 12 -6.64 10.57 0.30
C LEU A 12 -6.43 11.88 1.06
N THR A 13 -7.51 12.48 1.53
CA THR A 13 -7.47 13.72 2.30
C THR A 13 -7.39 13.49 3.80
N CYS A 14 -7.23 12.26 4.26
CA CYS A 14 -7.20 11.92 5.68
C CYS A 14 -6.02 12.60 6.37
N ARG A 15 -6.28 13.27 7.50
CA ARG A 15 -5.27 13.95 8.31
C ARG A 15 -5.42 13.65 9.80
N LYS A 16 -5.99 12.49 10.12
CA LYS A 16 -6.27 12.13 11.53
C LYS A 16 -5.00 11.93 12.35
N CYS A 17 -3.91 11.49 11.72
CA CYS A 17 -2.63 11.29 12.37
C CYS A 17 -1.72 12.47 12.01
N ALA A 18 -1.63 13.47 12.87
CA ALA A 18 -0.91 14.71 12.57
C ALA A 18 0.54 14.46 12.19
N ARG A 19 1.24 13.60 12.95
CA ARG A 19 2.63 13.26 12.68
C ARG A 19 2.81 12.69 11.26
N LEU A 20 1.92 11.79 10.86
CA LEU A 20 2.00 11.15 9.54
C LEU A 20 1.57 12.09 8.42
N ALA A 21 0.53 12.87 8.65
CA ALA A 21 0.06 13.85 7.68
C ALA A 21 1.12 14.91 7.38
N ASP A 22 1.80 15.40 8.41
CA ASP A 22 2.86 16.38 8.24
C ASP A 22 4.06 15.80 7.49
N PHE A 23 4.40 14.54 7.77
CA PHE A 23 5.48 13.86 7.06
C PHE A 23 5.15 13.69 5.57
N ILE A 24 3.92 13.30 5.27
CA ILE A 24 3.44 13.20 3.88
C ILE A 24 3.50 14.56 3.19
N ASP A 25 3.06 15.63 3.86
CA ASP A 25 3.07 16.96 3.28
C ASP A 25 4.47 17.40 2.87
N SER A 26 5.48 17.09 3.71
CA SER A 26 6.86 17.42 3.39
C SER A 26 7.34 16.71 2.12
N HIS A 27 6.88 15.49 1.88
CA HIS A 27 7.25 14.72 0.69
C HIS A 27 6.43 15.11 -0.55
N ARG A 28 5.23 15.62 -0.37
CA ARG A 28 4.48 16.20 -1.49
C ARG A 28 5.23 17.38 -2.10
N GLU A 29 5.95 18.14 -1.30
CA GLU A 29 6.77 19.24 -1.79
C GLU A 29 8.07 18.75 -2.44
N GLN A 30 8.75 17.78 -1.82
CA GLN A 30 10.04 17.30 -2.28
C GLN A 30 9.96 16.34 -3.45
N LYS A 31 8.92 15.50 -3.45
CA LYS A 31 8.73 14.43 -4.45
C LYS A 31 7.28 14.45 -4.94
N PRO A 32 6.88 15.48 -5.70
CA PRO A 32 5.48 15.63 -6.11
C PRO A 32 4.97 14.50 -7.01
N ASP A 33 5.86 13.74 -7.66
CA ASP A 33 5.47 12.64 -8.54
C ASP A 33 5.13 11.35 -7.77
N TRP A 34 5.45 11.29 -6.49
CA TRP A 34 5.12 10.13 -5.68
C TRP A 34 3.67 10.18 -5.24
N HIS A 35 3.15 9.01 -4.84
CA HIS A 35 1.77 8.90 -4.34
C HIS A 35 1.51 9.81 -3.13
N ASN A 36 2.37 9.77 -2.11
CA ASN A 36 2.35 10.65 -0.94
C ASN A 36 0.95 10.82 -0.32
N ASN A 37 0.27 9.71 -0.10
CA ASN A 37 -1.09 9.68 0.43
C ASN A 37 -1.27 8.37 1.21
N PRO A 38 -2.38 8.23 1.96
CA PRO A 38 -2.67 6.92 2.52
C PRO A 38 -2.65 5.86 1.41
N VAL A 39 -2.00 4.72 1.69
CA VAL A 39 -1.85 3.66 0.70
C VAL A 39 -3.03 2.71 0.83
N PRO A 40 -3.83 2.52 -0.23
CA PRO A 40 -4.98 1.63 -0.17
C PRO A 40 -4.55 0.17 -0.11
N SER A 41 -5.44 -0.67 0.40
CA SER A 41 -5.24 -2.11 0.32
C SER A 41 -5.31 -2.56 -1.14
N PHE A 42 -4.65 -3.67 -1.44
CA PHE A 42 -4.61 -4.24 -2.79
C PHE A 42 -5.23 -5.62 -2.79
N GLY A 43 -6.12 -5.88 -3.73
CA GLY A 43 -6.80 -7.16 -3.87
C GLY A 43 -8.27 -7.08 -3.47
N PRO A 44 -9.04 -8.15 -3.76
CA PRO A 44 -10.50 -8.13 -3.54
C PRO A 44 -10.85 -8.09 -2.05
N VAL A 45 -11.92 -7.37 -1.73
CA VAL A 45 -12.41 -7.31 -0.33
C VAL A 45 -12.98 -8.66 0.12
N THR A 46 -13.35 -9.52 -0.81
CA THR A 46 -13.88 -10.85 -0.53
C THR A 46 -12.81 -11.92 -0.35
N ALA A 47 -11.53 -11.54 -0.41
CA ALA A 47 -10.44 -12.49 -0.30
C ALA A 47 -10.48 -13.26 1.03
N SER A 48 -10.12 -14.54 0.97
CA SER A 48 -10.03 -15.39 2.17
C SER A 48 -8.68 -15.27 2.86
N ILE A 49 -7.67 -14.73 2.18
CA ILE A 49 -6.31 -14.59 2.70
C ILE A 49 -5.99 -13.10 2.81
N LEU A 50 -5.54 -12.69 4.00
CA LEU A 50 -5.05 -11.33 4.22
C LEU A 50 -3.56 -11.37 4.54
N ILE A 51 -2.77 -10.63 3.75
CA ILE A 51 -1.36 -10.41 4.05
C ILE A 51 -1.26 -9.02 4.65
N LEU A 52 -0.87 -8.94 5.91
CA LEU A 52 -0.83 -7.68 6.65
C LEU A 52 0.60 -7.30 6.96
N GLY A 53 1.02 -6.16 6.43
CA GLY A 53 2.29 -5.56 6.77
C GLY A 53 2.14 -4.48 7.83
N LEU A 54 3.24 -3.85 8.20
CA LEU A 54 3.26 -2.83 9.25
C LEU A 54 2.86 -1.45 8.71
N ALA A 55 3.58 -0.95 7.73
CA ALA A 55 3.40 0.40 7.22
C ALA A 55 4.04 0.56 5.84
N PRO A 56 3.63 1.56 5.05
CA PRO A 56 4.28 1.84 3.78
C PRO A 56 5.73 2.28 3.97
N GLY A 57 6.62 1.82 3.09
CA GLY A 57 7.97 2.36 3.00
C GLY A 57 7.96 3.68 2.23
N LEU A 58 8.88 4.57 2.59
CA LEU A 58 8.92 5.91 1.99
C LEU A 58 9.11 5.85 0.48
N ARG A 59 10.10 5.10 0.01
CA ARG A 59 10.42 4.95 -1.40
C ARG A 59 9.73 3.76 -2.04
N GLY A 60 8.97 3.01 -1.26
CA GLY A 60 8.19 1.87 -1.70
C GLY A 60 6.74 2.23 -1.90
N ALA A 61 5.87 1.72 -1.03
CA ALA A 61 4.43 1.91 -1.18
C ALA A 61 4.00 3.38 -1.13
N ASN A 62 4.69 4.23 -0.38
CA ASN A 62 4.39 5.67 -0.37
C ASN A 62 4.65 6.31 -1.73
N ALA A 63 5.68 5.86 -2.45
CA ALA A 63 5.98 6.39 -3.77
C ALA A 63 5.04 5.83 -4.84
N THR A 64 4.69 4.55 -4.77
CA THR A 64 3.94 3.84 -5.82
C THR A 64 2.43 3.83 -5.62
N GLY A 65 1.96 3.88 -4.38
CA GLY A 65 0.54 3.74 -4.07
C GLY A 65 0.05 2.30 -3.90
N ARG A 66 0.96 1.31 -3.89
CA ARG A 66 0.59 -0.10 -3.70
C ARG A 66 1.42 -0.71 -2.58
N PRO A 67 0.81 -1.50 -1.66
CA PRO A 67 1.57 -2.17 -0.61
C PRO A 67 2.66 -3.09 -1.15
N PHE A 68 3.78 -3.15 -0.45
CA PHE A 68 4.91 -4.04 -0.74
C PHE A 68 5.51 -3.86 -2.12
N THR A 69 5.68 -2.62 -2.56
CA THR A 69 6.38 -2.31 -3.82
C THR A 69 7.62 -1.49 -3.53
N GLY A 70 8.57 -1.58 -4.44
CA GLY A 70 9.76 -0.74 -4.41
C GLY A 70 10.92 -1.25 -3.58
N ASP A 71 10.82 -2.46 -3.01
CA ASP A 71 11.90 -3.07 -2.25
C ASP A 71 12.03 -4.56 -2.55
N PHE A 72 13.06 -5.18 -1.99
CA PHE A 72 13.34 -6.60 -2.22
C PHE A 72 12.26 -7.49 -1.63
N ALA A 73 11.74 -7.17 -0.45
CA ALA A 73 10.70 -7.97 0.19
C ALA A 73 9.43 -8.01 -0.67
N GLY A 74 9.06 -6.89 -1.27
CA GLY A 74 7.94 -6.84 -2.18
C GLY A 74 8.15 -7.69 -3.42
N LYS A 75 9.35 -7.67 -3.99
CA LYS A 75 9.66 -8.50 -5.15
C LYS A 75 9.51 -9.98 -4.83
N VAL A 76 10.03 -10.42 -3.69
CA VAL A 76 9.93 -11.81 -3.25
C VAL A 76 8.47 -12.20 -3.04
N LEU A 77 7.70 -11.35 -2.38
CA LEU A 77 6.29 -11.61 -2.12
C LEU A 77 5.50 -11.78 -3.41
N TYR A 78 5.60 -10.84 -4.33
CA TYR A 78 4.81 -10.88 -5.57
C TYR A 78 5.26 -12.03 -6.47
N ASP A 79 6.56 -12.34 -6.55
CA ASP A 79 7.02 -13.51 -7.27
C ASP A 79 6.42 -14.80 -6.71
N ALA A 80 6.37 -14.93 -5.39
CA ALA A 80 5.79 -16.11 -4.75
C ALA A 80 4.28 -16.20 -5.04
N LEU A 81 3.57 -15.10 -5.00
CA LEU A 81 2.13 -15.08 -5.30
C LEU A 81 1.86 -15.49 -6.74
N ILE A 82 2.67 -15.02 -7.69
CA ILE A 82 2.53 -15.40 -9.09
C ILE A 82 2.80 -16.90 -9.26
N LYS A 83 3.88 -17.40 -8.67
CA LYS A 83 4.25 -18.80 -8.79
C LYS A 83 3.24 -19.75 -8.17
N THR A 84 2.53 -19.32 -7.14
CA THR A 84 1.53 -20.16 -6.47
C THR A 84 0.12 -19.99 -7.02
N GLY A 85 -0.06 -19.15 -8.04
CA GLY A 85 -1.38 -18.92 -8.65
C GLY A 85 -2.25 -17.96 -7.86
N LEU A 86 -1.73 -17.33 -6.82
CA LEU A 86 -2.47 -16.34 -6.02
C LEU A 86 -2.39 -14.95 -6.63
N ALA A 87 -1.59 -14.76 -7.66
CA ALA A 87 -1.56 -13.54 -8.45
C ALA A 87 -1.40 -13.89 -9.93
N SER A 88 -1.91 -13.02 -10.80
CA SER A 88 -1.78 -13.15 -12.25
C SER A 88 -1.45 -11.79 -12.86
N GLY A 89 -0.83 -11.82 -14.04
CA GLY A 89 -0.38 -10.61 -14.72
C GLY A 89 1.10 -10.37 -14.51
N THR A 90 1.55 -9.15 -14.75
CA THR A 90 2.96 -8.78 -14.69
C THR A 90 3.21 -7.81 -13.54
N TYR A 91 4.17 -8.14 -12.69
CA TYR A 91 4.59 -7.27 -11.62
C TYR A 91 5.66 -6.28 -12.12
N GLN A 92 5.39 -4.99 -12.03
CA GLN A 92 6.31 -3.92 -12.42
C GLN A 92 6.53 -2.90 -11.30
N ALA A 93 6.12 -3.24 -10.08
CA ALA A 93 6.26 -2.37 -8.90
C ALA A 93 5.57 -1.01 -9.06
N THR A 94 4.47 -0.97 -9.78
CA THR A 94 3.64 0.22 -9.93
C THR A 94 2.17 -0.13 -9.71
N ALA A 95 1.37 0.86 -9.33
CA ALA A 95 -0.04 0.62 -9.00
C ALA A 95 -0.88 0.20 -10.21
N ASN A 96 -0.41 0.45 -11.42
CA ASN A 96 -1.17 0.17 -12.65
C ASN A 96 -0.43 -0.80 -13.59
N ASP A 97 0.29 -1.75 -13.04
CA ASP A 97 1.04 -2.73 -13.84
C ASP A 97 0.18 -3.90 -14.36
N GLY A 98 -1.11 -3.91 -14.07
CA GLY A 98 -2.01 -4.97 -14.52
C GLY A 98 -1.99 -6.23 -13.66
N LEU A 99 -1.24 -6.24 -12.57
CA LEU A 99 -1.21 -7.38 -11.66
C LEU A 99 -2.55 -7.51 -10.92
N ARG A 100 -3.05 -8.73 -10.81
CA ARG A 100 -4.29 -9.05 -10.08
C ARG A 100 -4.04 -10.10 -9.03
N LEU A 101 -4.67 -9.94 -7.88
CA LEU A 101 -4.62 -10.92 -6.80
C LEU A 101 -5.86 -11.80 -6.86
N ASN A 102 -5.65 -13.11 -6.65
CA ASN A 102 -6.70 -14.13 -6.65
C ASN A 102 -6.91 -14.61 -5.21
N ASN A 103 -8.02 -14.20 -4.60
CA ASN A 103 -8.39 -14.59 -3.24
C ASN A 103 -7.39 -14.16 -2.15
N VAL A 104 -6.56 -13.16 -2.46
CA VAL A 104 -5.59 -12.58 -1.53
C VAL A 104 -5.81 -11.08 -1.48
N ARG A 105 -5.73 -10.49 -0.29
CA ARG A 105 -5.72 -9.06 -0.11
C ARG A 105 -4.48 -8.67 0.69
N ILE A 106 -3.82 -7.62 0.26
CA ILE A 106 -2.60 -7.13 0.90
C ILE A 106 -2.89 -5.74 1.46
N SER A 107 -2.48 -5.52 2.70
CA SER A 107 -2.68 -4.25 3.37
C SER A 107 -1.56 -3.98 4.36
N ASN A 108 -1.55 -2.78 4.92
CA ASN A 108 -0.71 -2.42 6.04
C ASN A 108 -1.58 -1.99 7.22
N ALA A 109 -1.13 -2.28 8.43
CA ALA A 109 -1.82 -1.85 9.65
C ALA A 109 -1.87 -0.33 9.73
N VAL A 110 -0.76 0.32 9.36
CA VAL A 110 -0.69 1.78 9.22
C VAL A 110 -0.70 2.11 7.73
N ARG A 111 -1.60 2.99 7.32
CA ARG A 111 -1.80 3.28 5.89
C ARG A 111 -0.94 4.40 5.34
N CYS A 112 -0.41 5.23 6.22
CA CYS A 112 0.43 6.36 5.83
C CYS A 112 1.87 6.09 6.22
N VAL A 113 2.81 6.57 5.39
CA VAL A 113 4.23 6.36 5.64
C VAL A 113 4.65 7.05 6.95
N PRO A 114 5.25 6.31 7.88
CA PRO A 114 5.76 6.91 9.12
C PRO A 114 7.20 7.40 8.96
N PRO A 115 7.58 8.47 9.66
CA PRO A 115 8.98 8.88 9.71
C PRO A 115 9.87 7.74 10.23
N GLN A 116 11.04 7.56 9.60
CA GLN A 116 12.03 6.54 9.99
C GLN A 116 11.47 5.10 9.97
N ASN A 117 10.40 4.86 9.24
CA ASN A 117 9.71 3.56 9.19
C ASN A 117 9.23 3.09 10.57
N LYS A 118 8.93 4.03 11.48
CA LYS A 118 8.56 3.71 12.86
C LYS A 118 7.19 4.29 13.19
N PRO A 119 6.11 3.52 12.99
CA PRO A 119 4.81 3.93 13.52
C PRO A 119 4.83 3.87 15.05
N ASN A 120 3.93 4.61 15.68
CA ASN A 120 3.77 4.56 17.14
C ASN A 120 2.29 4.33 17.48
N ALA A 121 1.99 4.19 18.77
CA ALA A 121 0.65 3.86 19.24
C ALA A 121 -0.28 5.09 19.32
N ALA A 122 0.26 6.28 19.08
CA ALA A 122 -0.51 7.51 19.18
C ALA A 122 -1.33 7.80 17.93
#